data_ad7df5f57141b738f869e61ce7705216
#
_entry.id   ad7df5f57141b738f869e61ce7705216
#
_cell.length_a   1.000
_cell.length_b   1.000
_cell.length_c   1.000
_cell.angle_alpha   90.00
_cell.angle_beta   90.00
_cell.angle_gamma   90.00
#
_symmetry.space_group_name_H-M   'P 1'
#
loop_
_entity.id
_entity.type
_entity.pdbx_description
1 polymer ?
#
loop_
_entity_poly.entity_id
_entity_poly.type
_entity_poly.pdbx_seq_one_letter_code
_entity_poly.pdbx_strand_id
1 'polypeptide(L)'
;MSSVAPVGPAGLAVPAMRAAPRVGGFALPPVGPEAGAGASAEIYPAAMAGLLALQEGVSGYRSDPAARRAGQALLGTLGALQRALLEGGDGGAALAGMRVLLDEMPPAEDPVLVAVLAPIILRCRVELARRGA
;
A
#
# COMPACT_ATOMS: atom_id res chain seq x y z
N MET A 1 24.63 -21.77 -57.57
CA MET A 1 25.20 -22.51 -56.43
C MET A 1 25.70 -21.49 -55.42
N SER A 2 24.81 -21.09 -54.50
CA SER A 2 25.12 -20.10 -53.46
C SER A 2 25.41 -20.81 -52.15
N SER A 3 26.65 -20.70 -51.70
CA SER A 3 27.15 -21.28 -50.45
C SER A 3 26.81 -20.34 -49.29
N VAL A 4 26.00 -20.81 -48.37
CA VAL A 4 25.69 -20.11 -47.12
C VAL A 4 26.68 -20.57 -46.06
N ALA A 5 27.49 -19.64 -45.54
CA ALA A 5 28.40 -19.88 -44.42
C ALA A 5 27.64 -19.95 -43.07
N PRO A 6 28.01 -20.85 -42.15
CA PRO A 6 27.37 -20.89 -40.82
C PRO A 6 27.89 -19.76 -39.96
N VAL A 7 26.95 -19.00 -39.38
CA VAL A 7 27.20 -18.00 -38.34
C VAL A 7 27.43 -18.74 -37.01
N GLY A 8 28.62 -18.62 -36.46
CA GLY A 8 28.98 -19.14 -35.15
C GLY A 8 28.26 -18.38 -33.99
N PRO A 9 27.98 -19.03 -32.89
CA PRO A 9 27.34 -18.36 -31.76
C PRO A 9 28.30 -17.38 -31.08
N ALA A 10 27.95 -16.08 -31.12
CA ALA A 10 28.61 -15.07 -30.34
C ALA A 10 28.33 -15.32 -28.87
N GLY A 11 29.37 -15.63 -28.10
CA GLY A 11 29.31 -15.80 -26.68
C GLY A 11 28.82 -14.53 -25.97
N LEU A 12 27.64 -14.56 -25.44
CA LEU A 12 27.13 -13.52 -24.53
C LEU A 12 27.89 -13.65 -23.22
N ALA A 13 28.82 -12.73 -22.97
CA ALA A 13 29.42 -12.54 -21.65
C ALA A 13 28.33 -12.10 -20.67
N VAL A 14 28.02 -12.95 -19.72
CA VAL A 14 27.11 -12.64 -18.61
C VAL A 14 27.87 -11.66 -17.70
N PRO A 15 27.35 -10.43 -17.47
CA PRO A 15 27.95 -9.56 -16.47
C PRO A 15 27.76 -10.15 -15.09
N ALA A 16 28.88 -10.28 -14.38
CA ALA A 16 28.90 -10.74 -13.00
C ALA A 16 27.91 -9.93 -12.16
N MET A 17 26.92 -10.61 -11.58
CA MET A 17 25.99 -10.05 -10.64
C MET A 17 26.77 -9.48 -9.45
N ARG A 18 26.84 -8.16 -9.39
CA ARG A 18 27.37 -7.43 -8.25
C ARG A 18 26.49 -7.75 -7.06
N ALA A 19 27.05 -8.39 -6.04
CA ALA A 19 26.36 -8.72 -4.81
C ALA A 19 25.73 -7.45 -4.22
N ALA A 20 24.41 -7.46 -4.01
CA ALA A 20 23.70 -6.42 -3.30
C ALA A 20 24.26 -6.30 -1.88
N PRO A 21 24.46 -5.08 -1.34
CA PRO A 21 24.85 -4.92 0.04
C PRO A 21 23.74 -5.50 0.92
N ARG A 22 24.12 -6.44 1.78
CA ARG A 22 23.25 -6.93 2.85
C ARG A 22 22.90 -5.74 3.72
N VAL A 23 21.65 -5.31 3.68
CA VAL A 23 21.07 -4.37 4.65
C VAL A 23 21.28 -4.96 6.03
N GLY A 24 21.95 -4.19 6.89
CA GLY A 24 22.48 -4.58 8.18
C GLY A 24 21.48 -5.33 9.04
N GLY A 25 21.90 -6.51 9.48
CA GLY A 25 21.26 -7.20 10.56
C GLY A 25 21.22 -6.31 11.80
N PHE A 26 20.11 -6.37 12.51
CA PHE A 26 19.91 -5.72 13.80
C PHE A 26 20.97 -6.29 14.78
N ALA A 27 22.08 -5.59 14.92
CA ALA A 27 23.11 -5.93 15.89
C ALA A 27 22.66 -5.42 17.26
N LEU A 28 22.19 -6.31 18.12
CA LEU A 28 22.02 -6.01 19.53
C LEU A 28 23.43 -5.77 20.12
N PRO A 29 23.66 -4.65 20.82
CA PRO A 29 24.92 -4.47 21.53
C PRO A 29 25.08 -5.56 22.59
N PRO A 30 26.33 -6.08 22.83
CA PRO A 30 26.55 -7.09 23.84
C PRO A 30 26.24 -6.52 25.23
N VAL A 31 25.30 -7.18 25.91
CA VAL A 31 25.04 -6.88 27.33
C VAL A 31 26.23 -7.41 28.14
N GLY A 32 27.20 -6.55 28.41
CA GLY A 32 28.24 -6.79 29.37
C GLY A 32 27.71 -6.57 30.80
N PRO A 33 28.05 -7.40 31.76
CA PRO A 33 27.63 -7.21 33.15
C PRO A 33 28.60 -6.24 33.85
N GLU A 34 28.46 -4.95 33.62
CA GLU A 34 29.05 -3.91 34.50
C GLU A 34 28.77 -2.51 33.94
N ALA A 35 27.68 -1.91 34.38
CA ALA A 35 27.56 -0.47 34.43
C ALA A 35 26.63 -0.10 35.58
N GLY A 36 27.21 0.64 36.50
CA GLY A 36 26.66 0.98 37.80
C GLY A 36 25.28 1.61 37.80
N ALA A 37 24.58 1.41 38.89
CA ALA A 37 23.33 2.01 39.29
C ALA A 37 23.44 3.55 39.30
N GLY A 38 23.15 4.22 38.17
CA GLY A 38 23.21 5.67 38.09
C GLY A 38 22.57 6.27 36.84
N ALA A 39 22.31 5.49 35.80
CA ALA A 39 21.83 6.01 34.52
C ALA A 39 20.36 5.67 34.18
N SER A 40 19.59 5.12 35.13
CA SER A 40 18.25 4.58 34.83
C SER A 40 17.12 5.61 34.84
N ALA A 41 17.36 6.85 35.26
CA ALA A 41 16.29 7.83 35.48
C ALA A 41 15.94 8.70 34.25
N GLU A 42 16.82 8.77 33.23
CA GLU A 42 16.60 9.67 32.07
C GLU A 42 16.08 8.97 30.81
N ILE A 43 16.12 7.64 30.77
CA ILE A 43 15.68 6.87 29.58
C ILE A 43 14.15 6.68 29.55
N TYR A 44 13.50 6.69 30.70
CA TYR A 44 12.05 6.48 30.83
C TYR A 44 11.17 7.52 30.12
N PRO A 45 11.40 8.84 30.20
CA PRO A 45 10.52 9.80 29.55
C PRO A 45 10.59 9.73 28.02
N ALA A 46 11.78 9.50 27.45
CA ALA A 46 11.92 9.37 25.99
C ALA A 46 11.31 8.08 25.43
N ALA A 47 11.44 6.98 26.14
CA ALA A 47 10.81 5.72 25.76
C ALA A 47 9.27 5.77 25.89
N MET A 48 8.77 6.43 26.94
CA MET A 48 7.32 6.66 27.12
C MET A 48 6.77 7.62 26.07
N ALA A 49 7.47 8.68 25.72
CA ALA A 49 7.09 9.60 24.64
C ALA A 49 7.03 8.87 23.29
N GLY A 50 7.98 7.98 23.00
CA GLY A 50 7.96 7.13 21.80
C GLY A 50 6.78 6.16 21.76
N LEU A 51 6.44 5.55 22.89
CA LEU A 51 5.28 4.67 23.01
C LEU A 51 3.96 5.43 22.85
N LEU A 52 3.86 6.63 23.42
CA LEU A 52 2.69 7.51 23.26
C LEU A 52 2.52 7.98 21.82
N ALA A 53 3.60 8.35 21.14
CA ALA A 53 3.58 8.71 19.73
C ALA A 53 3.14 7.53 18.83
N LEU A 54 3.58 6.30 19.15
CA LEU A 54 3.10 5.08 18.49
C LEU A 54 1.60 4.83 18.77
N GLN A 55 1.13 5.09 19.99
CA GLN A 55 -0.28 4.96 20.35
C GLN A 55 -1.15 6.03 19.68
N GLU A 56 -0.69 7.26 19.54
CA GLU A 56 -1.36 8.32 18.80
C GLU A 56 -1.45 7.99 17.31
N GLY A 57 -0.38 7.48 16.70
CA GLY A 57 -0.41 6.97 15.34
C GLY A 57 -1.39 5.80 15.15
N VAL A 58 -1.53 4.94 16.15
CA VAL A 58 -2.50 3.83 16.16
C VAL A 58 -3.92 4.32 16.45
N SER A 59 -4.10 5.40 17.23
CA SER A 59 -5.42 5.99 17.50
C SER A 59 -6.02 6.63 16.26
N GLY A 60 -5.24 7.37 15.47
CA GLY A 60 -5.68 7.88 14.15
C GLY A 60 -6.07 6.76 13.19
N TYR A 61 -5.37 5.62 13.26
CA TYR A 61 -5.69 4.42 12.48
C TYR A 61 -7.03 3.76 12.89
N ARG A 62 -7.51 4.01 14.10
CA ARG A 62 -8.78 3.44 14.64
C ARG A 62 -9.99 4.35 14.43
N SER A 63 -9.79 5.65 14.09
CA SER A 63 -10.87 6.64 14.12
C SER A 63 -11.97 6.39 13.11
N ASP A 64 -11.67 5.78 11.93
CA ASP A 64 -12.62 5.68 10.83
C ASP A 64 -12.77 4.28 10.24
N PRO A 65 -13.14 3.26 11.04
CA PRO A 65 -13.24 1.89 10.53
C PRO A 65 -14.36 1.74 9.48
N ALA A 66 -15.41 2.55 9.57
CA ALA A 66 -16.50 2.55 8.60
C ALA A 66 -16.05 3.14 7.26
N ALA A 67 -15.42 4.31 7.27
CA ALA A 67 -14.89 4.95 6.06
C ALA A 67 -13.82 4.09 5.36
N ARG A 68 -12.96 3.44 6.15
CA ARG A 68 -11.97 2.50 5.61
C ARG A 68 -12.61 1.30 4.92
N ARG A 69 -13.62 0.67 5.55
CA ARG A 69 -14.37 -0.43 4.94
C ARG A 69 -15.08 0.00 3.66
N ALA A 70 -15.71 1.17 3.67
CA ALA A 70 -16.35 1.73 2.48
C ALA A 70 -15.35 1.98 1.34
N GLY A 71 -14.17 2.51 1.64
CA GLY A 71 -13.08 2.66 0.67
C GLY A 71 -12.60 1.34 0.08
N GLN A 72 -12.45 0.30 0.91
CA GLN A 72 -12.10 -1.04 0.45
C GLN A 72 -13.20 -1.63 -0.44
N ALA A 73 -14.47 -1.42 -0.10
CA ALA A 73 -15.59 -1.86 -0.91
C ALA A 73 -15.60 -1.15 -2.29
N LEU A 74 -15.33 0.16 -2.33
CA LEU A 74 -15.19 0.90 -3.59
C LEU A 74 -14.05 0.36 -4.46
N LEU A 75 -12.90 0.04 -3.88
CA LEU A 75 -11.80 -0.60 -4.61
C LEU A 75 -12.21 -1.98 -5.15
N GLY A 76 -12.96 -2.75 -4.36
CA GLY A 76 -13.53 -4.04 -4.79
C GLY A 76 -14.45 -3.91 -6.00
N THR A 77 -15.35 -2.91 -5.99
CA THR A 77 -16.26 -2.66 -7.12
C THR A 77 -15.53 -2.15 -8.36
N LEU A 78 -14.49 -1.32 -8.20
CA LEU A 78 -13.63 -0.92 -9.33
C LEU A 78 -12.92 -2.13 -9.95
N GLY A 79 -12.41 -3.05 -9.12
CA GLY A 79 -11.81 -4.31 -9.59
C GLY A 79 -12.81 -5.22 -10.28
N ALA A 80 -14.06 -5.30 -9.79
CA ALA A 80 -15.14 -6.05 -10.43
C ALA A 80 -15.52 -5.46 -11.78
N LEU A 81 -15.64 -4.12 -11.86
CA LEU A 81 -15.87 -3.41 -13.11
C LEU A 81 -14.77 -3.70 -14.13
N GLN A 82 -13.53 -3.61 -13.72
CA GLN A 82 -12.38 -3.89 -14.59
C GLN A 82 -12.41 -5.31 -15.14
N ARG A 83 -12.70 -6.30 -14.31
CA ARG A 83 -12.83 -7.71 -14.75
C ARG A 83 -13.98 -7.89 -15.73
N ALA A 84 -15.17 -7.35 -15.42
CA ALA A 84 -16.31 -7.45 -16.32
C ALA A 84 -16.01 -6.88 -17.71
N LEU A 85 -15.30 -5.74 -17.76
CA LEU A 85 -14.89 -5.13 -19.03
C LEU A 85 -13.88 -5.96 -19.82
N LEU A 86 -12.93 -6.59 -19.12
CA LEU A 86 -11.96 -7.49 -19.75
C LEU A 86 -12.61 -8.75 -20.31
N GLU A 87 -13.69 -9.22 -19.69
CA GLU A 87 -14.51 -10.36 -20.11
C GLU A 87 -15.54 -9.99 -21.20
N GLY A 88 -15.56 -8.72 -21.64
CA GLY A 88 -16.49 -8.24 -22.68
C GLY A 88 -17.88 -7.89 -22.16
N GLY A 89 -18.08 -7.83 -20.85
CA GLY A 89 -19.31 -7.37 -20.21
C GLY A 89 -19.40 -5.85 -20.10
N ASP A 90 -20.56 -5.33 -19.71
CA ASP A 90 -20.81 -3.90 -19.51
C ASP A 90 -20.45 -3.39 -18.10
N GLY A 91 -20.33 -4.30 -17.14
CA GLY A 91 -20.04 -3.98 -15.75
C GLY A 91 -21.21 -3.32 -14.99
N GLY A 92 -22.42 -3.40 -15.50
CA GLY A 92 -23.61 -2.74 -14.93
C GLY A 92 -23.83 -3.03 -13.45
N ALA A 93 -23.66 -4.28 -13.02
CA ALA A 93 -23.79 -4.66 -11.61
C ALA A 93 -22.73 -3.97 -10.71
N ALA A 94 -21.49 -3.86 -11.20
CA ALA A 94 -20.43 -3.16 -10.47
C ALA A 94 -20.70 -1.66 -10.38
N LEU A 95 -21.21 -1.03 -11.46
CA LEU A 95 -21.60 0.37 -11.49
C LEU A 95 -22.75 0.67 -10.52
N ALA A 96 -23.78 -0.18 -10.48
CA ALA A 96 -24.88 -0.04 -9.54
C ALA A 96 -24.40 -0.14 -8.08
N GLY A 97 -23.56 -1.12 -7.76
CA GLY A 97 -22.97 -1.25 -6.43
C GLY A 97 -22.09 -0.06 -6.04
N MET A 98 -21.32 0.47 -7.00
CA MET A 98 -20.47 1.65 -6.79
C MET A 98 -21.29 2.90 -6.46
N ARG A 99 -22.44 3.10 -7.12
CA ARG A 99 -23.35 4.22 -6.85
C ARG A 99 -23.86 4.16 -5.41
N VAL A 100 -24.38 3.00 -4.97
CA VAL A 100 -24.85 2.81 -3.59
C VAL A 100 -23.76 3.10 -2.58
N LEU A 101 -22.55 2.58 -2.78
CA LEU A 101 -21.41 2.80 -1.87
C LEU A 101 -20.99 4.28 -1.81
N LEU A 102 -21.11 5.02 -2.89
CA LEU A 102 -20.81 6.45 -2.89
C LEU A 102 -21.88 7.28 -2.18
N ASP A 103 -23.15 6.90 -2.32
CA ASP A 103 -24.28 7.58 -1.66
C ASP A 103 -24.28 7.33 -0.14
N GLU A 104 -23.85 6.13 0.27
CA GLU A 104 -23.76 5.73 1.68
C GLU A 104 -22.38 5.98 2.32
N MET A 105 -21.48 6.71 1.64
CA MET A 105 -20.10 6.92 2.10
C MET A 105 -20.07 7.65 3.45
N PRO A 106 -19.57 6.99 4.51
CA PRO A 106 -19.44 7.64 5.81
C PRO A 106 -18.34 8.70 5.79
N PRO A 107 -18.49 9.77 6.59
CA PRO A 107 -17.44 10.78 6.73
C PRO A 107 -16.18 10.15 7.32
N ALA A 108 -15.01 10.64 6.87
CA ALA A 108 -13.71 10.31 7.43
C ALA A 108 -13.16 11.52 8.17
N GLU A 109 -12.67 11.32 9.38
CA GLU A 109 -12.09 12.36 10.23
C GLU A 109 -10.56 12.40 10.13
N ASP A 110 -9.95 11.23 9.89
CA ASP A 110 -8.50 11.12 9.70
C ASP A 110 -8.06 11.78 8.38
N PRO A 111 -7.25 12.85 8.42
CA PRO A 111 -6.82 13.55 7.21
C PRO A 111 -6.01 12.66 6.24
N VAL A 112 -5.28 11.67 6.75
CA VAL A 112 -4.53 10.72 5.92
C VAL A 112 -5.51 9.81 5.18
N LEU A 113 -6.54 9.32 5.86
CA LEU A 113 -7.57 8.49 5.23
C LEU A 113 -8.37 9.30 4.21
N VAL A 114 -8.73 10.55 4.51
CA VAL A 114 -9.39 11.47 3.56
C VAL A 114 -8.57 11.62 2.29
N ALA A 115 -7.26 11.87 2.42
CA ALA A 115 -6.35 12.00 1.27
C ALA A 115 -6.28 10.73 0.42
N VAL A 116 -6.39 9.55 1.03
CA VAL A 116 -6.42 8.26 0.32
C VAL A 116 -7.77 8.00 -0.34
N LEU A 117 -8.87 8.34 0.33
CA LEU A 117 -10.22 8.12 -0.18
C LEU A 117 -10.59 9.05 -1.34
N ALA A 118 -10.12 10.28 -1.32
CA ALA A 118 -10.46 11.29 -2.34
C ALA A 118 -10.19 10.82 -3.79
N PRO A 119 -9.02 10.29 -4.15
CA PRO A 119 -8.77 9.79 -5.50
C PRO A 119 -9.58 8.55 -5.85
N ILE A 120 -9.90 7.69 -4.87
CA ILE A 120 -10.75 6.50 -5.08
C ILE A 120 -12.17 6.94 -5.43
N ILE A 121 -12.75 7.85 -4.64
CA ILE A 121 -14.08 8.41 -4.87
C ILE A 121 -14.14 9.11 -6.22
N LEU A 122 -13.13 9.92 -6.54
CA LEU A 122 -13.05 10.60 -7.82
C LEU A 122 -13.04 9.61 -8.99
N ARG A 123 -12.25 8.55 -8.90
CA ARG A 123 -12.19 7.50 -9.92
C ARG A 123 -13.54 6.82 -10.11
N CYS A 124 -14.22 6.47 -9.02
CA CYS A 124 -15.56 5.90 -9.08
C CYS A 124 -16.55 6.83 -9.80
N ARG A 125 -16.57 8.12 -9.46
CA ARG A 125 -17.43 9.10 -10.10
C ARG A 125 -17.14 9.26 -11.60
N VAL A 126 -15.87 9.22 -11.98
CA VAL A 126 -15.45 9.26 -13.39
C VAL A 126 -15.97 8.04 -14.16
N GLU A 127 -15.86 6.84 -13.58
CA GLU A 127 -16.36 5.62 -14.25
C GLU A 127 -17.89 5.63 -14.39
N LEU A 128 -18.62 6.11 -13.38
CA LEU A 128 -20.07 6.29 -13.47
C LEU A 128 -20.44 7.29 -14.56
N ALA A 129 -19.79 8.47 -14.59
CA ALA A 129 -20.05 9.49 -15.61
C ALA A 129 -19.74 9.01 -17.04
N ARG A 130 -18.65 8.25 -17.23
CA ARG A 130 -18.25 7.74 -18.55
C ARG A 130 -19.21 6.70 -19.11
N ARG A 131 -19.97 6.01 -18.26
CA ARG A 131 -20.87 4.92 -18.66
C ARG A 131 -22.35 5.31 -18.57
N GLY A 132 -22.64 6.57 -18.24
CA GLY A 132 -24.01 7.09 -18.18
C GLY A 132 -24.83 6.49 -17.03
N ALA A 133 -24.15 6.03 -15.98
CA ALA A 133 -24.80 5.39 -14.85
C ALA A 133 -25.08 6.38 -13.71
#